data_d9d2bb66b5aa5cd827a3003d76a6de53
#
_entry.id   d9d2bb66b5aa5cd827a3003d76a6de53
#
_cell.length_a   1.000
_cell.length_b   1.000
_cell.length_c   1.000
_cell.angle_alpha   90.00
_cell.angle_beta   90.00
_cell.angle_gamma   90.00
#
_symmetry.space_group_name_H-M   'P 1'
#
loop_
_entity.id
_entity.type
_entity.pdbx_description
1 polymer ?
#
loop_
_entity_poly.entity_id
_entity_poly.type
_entity_poly.pdbx_seq_one_letter_code
_entity_poly.pdbx_strand_id
1 'polypeptide(L)'
;MFSNAVRIARLQGFDIKVDPSWLLIAALITWSLATQFFPMSYPGAGQAVYLALAVLAMLGFFASLILHEMSHSVVARRFGVEIKGITLFIFGGVAELGSEPKTAVSEFWIAIAGPLMSFALAFGFWLLAQIGWTLAPGGALNPVLGYLALINLVLAVFNLVPAFPLDGGRILRAWLWSRNRDLLAATRTATRISSYFAYALILYGLLGLFSGNPVAALWQVLIGVFVLSAAKGTYAHQLQTAAFKGKTAADLMTRDPVTVSPDISLQALAHQVLLPERKSFVPVVQQGVLLGCTDTQDLARVPQEQWAQTPVDDVYQPPDGSNSVAPDMQADALMRKISETGRRKFLVTDKGRLLGVITLTDLTGYIALLQEVRRMGGKGESA
;
A
#
# COMPACT_ATOMS: atom_id res chain seq x y z
N MET A 1 -3.47 -3.40 -6.42
CA MET A 1 -4.15 -2.14 -6.12
C MET A 1 -4.44 -1.35 -7.40
N PHE A 2 -3.60 -1.41 -8.43
CA PHE A 2 -3.74 -0.67 -9.70
C PHE A 2 -3.98 -1.60 -10.89
N SER A 3 -5.02 -2.44 -10.82
CA SER A 3 -5.35 -3.43 -11.88
C SER A 3 -5.66 -2.80 -13.24
N ASN A 4 -6.06 -1.53 -13.27
CA ASN A 4 -6.46 -0.81 -14.49
C ASN A 4 -5.43 0.23 -14.94
N ALA A 5 -4.23 0.26 -14.35
CA ALA A 5 -3.19 1.20 -14.74
C ALA A 5 -2.59 0.84 -16.12
N VAL A 6 -2.57 1.82 -17.02
CA VAL A 6 -2.05 1.67 -18.38
C VAL A 6 -0.58 2.12 -18.41
N ARG A 7 0.28 1.31 -19.01
CA ARG A 7 1.68 1.69 -19.22
C ARG A 7 1.78 2.71 -20.35
N ILE A 8 2.32 3.89 -20.04
CA ILE A 8 2.51 4.98 -21.02
C ILE A 8 3.95 5.10 -21.53
N ALA A 9 4.94 4.73 -20.69
CA ALA A 9 6.35 4.85 -21.07
C ALA A 9 7.21 3.83 -20.29
N ARG A 10 8.46 3.65 -20.76
CA ARG A 10 9.52 2.95 -20.04
C ARG A 10 10.76 3.82 -20.02
N LEU A 11 11.16 4.27 -18.82
CA LEU A 11 12.33 5.14 -18.63
C LEU A 11 13.35 4.46 -17.72
N GLN A 12 14.59 4.37 -18.15
CA GLN A 12 15.70 3.72 -17.42
C GLN A 12 15.39 2.30 -16.92
N GLY A 13 14.49 1.58 -17.62
CA GLY A 13 14.06 0.24 -17.25
C GLY A 13 12.88 0.19 -16.30
N PHE A 14 12.33 1.33 -15.85
CA PHE A 14 11.10 1.42 -15.06
C PHE A 14 9.88 1.62 -15.95
N ASP A 15 8.83 0.84 -15.74
CA ASP A 15 7.55 1.05 -16.39
C ASP A 15 6.82 2.20 -15.70
N ILE A 16 6.45 3.23 -16.47
CA ILE A 16 5.60 4.34 -16.01
C ILE A 16 4.18 4.03 -16.40
N LYS A 17 3.32 3.90 -15.41
CA LYS A 17 1.91 3.57 -15.55
C LYS A 17 1.05 4.73 -15.08
N VAL A 18 -0.13 4.88 -15.66
CA VAL A 18 -1.14 5.87 -15.28
C VAL A 18 -2.43 5.14 -14.96
N ASP A 19 -2.94 5.37 -13.78
CA ASP A 19 -4.27 4.93 -13.37
C ASP A 19 -5.32 5.91 -13.90
N PRO A 20 -6.51 5.47 -14.33
CA PRO A 20 -7.57 6.38 -14.84
C PRO A 20 -7.94 7.51 -13.86
N SER A 21 -7.79 7.32 -12.55
CA SER A 21 -8.05 8.34 -11.54
C SER A 21 -7.13 9.57 -11.67
N TRP A 22 -5.97 9.43 -12.31
CA TRP A 22 -5.05 10.53 -12.61
C TRP A 22 -5.67 11.59 -13.50
N LEU A 23 -6.53 11.19 -14.47
CA LEU A 23 -7.19 12.14 -15.38
C LEU A 23 -8.05 13.16 -14.62
N LEU A 24 -8.65 12.74 -13.52
CA LEU A 24 -9.47 13.64 -12.69
C LEU A 24 -8.61 14.77 -12.09
N ILE A 25 -7.46 14.43 -11.49
CA ILE A 25 -6.58 15.44 -10.87
C ILE A 25 -5.90 16.31 -11.93
N ALA A 26 -5.53 15.74 -13.09
CA ALA A 26 -4.97 16.49 -14.21
C ALA A 26 -5.97 17.53 -14.74
N ALA A 27 -7.24 17.15 -14.92
CA ALA A 27 -8.31 18.05 -15.33
C ALA A 27 -8.56 19.14 -14.28
N LEU A 28 -8.60 18.79 -12.99
CA LEU A 28 -8.83 19.73 -11.90
C LEU A 28 -7.70 20.77 -11.80
N ILE A 29 -6.44 20.33 -11.88
CA ILE A 29 -5.28 21.23 -11.87
C ILE A 29 -5.32 22.16 -13.07
N THR A 30 -5.54 21.60 -14.27
CA THR A 30 -5.61 22.40 -15.49
C THR A 30 -6.72 23.45 -15.41
N TRP A 31 -7.90 23.06 -14.96
CA TRP A 31 -9.03 23.97 -14.77
C TRP A 31 -8.71 25.09 -13.77
N SER A 32 -8.18 24.74 -12.60
CA SER A 32 -7.81 25.70 -11.56
C SER A 32 -6.74 26.69 -12.06
N LEU A 33 -5.72 26.22 -12.76
CA LEU A 33 -4.67 27.06 -13.32
C LEU A 33 -5.20 28.00 -14.40
N ALA A 34 -6.05 27.49 -15.30
CA ALA A 34 -6.61 28.28 -16.41
C ALA A 34 -7.59 29.34 -15.92
N THR A 35 -8.37 29.08 -14.85
CA THR A 35 -9.44 29.98 -14.41
C THR A 35 -9.03 30.90 -13.26
N GLN A 36 -8.00 30.56 -12.48
CA GLN A 36 -7.60 31.35 -11.33
C GLN A 36 -6.15 31.83 -11.42
N PHE A 37 -5.19 30.92 -11.52
CA PHE A 37 -3.77 31.27 -11.40
C PHE A 37 -3.27 32.13 -12.57
N PHE A 38 -3.47 31.69 -13.84
CA PHE A 38 -2.94 32.41 -15.00
C PHE A 38 -3.65 33.74 -15.28
N PRO A 39 -4.97 33.89 -15.10
CA PRO A 39 -5.60 35.22 -15.21
C PRO A 39 -5.04 36.26 -14.24
N MET A 40 -4.63 35.82 -13.04
CA MET A 40 -4.01 36.71 -12.04
C MET A 40 -2.52 36.96 -12.34
N SER A 41 -1.79 35.95 -12.80
CA SER A 41 -0.34 36.01 -13.00
C SER A 41 0.08 36.57 -14.37
N TYR A 42 -0.82 36.51 -15.36
CA TYR A 42 -0.62 36.97 -16.73
C TYR A 42 -1.90 37.66 -17.27
N PRO A 43 -2.27 38.84 -16.75
CA PRO A 43 -3.53 39.47 -17.09
C PRO A 43 -3.58 39.92 -18.54
N GLY A 44 -4.77 39.96 -19.16
CA GLY A 44 -5.00 40.44 -20.49
C GLY A 44 -4.87 39.41 -21.63
N ALA A 45 -4.51 38.17 -21.35
CA ALA A 45 -4.51 37.09 -22.33
C ALA A 45 -5.91 36.48 -22.50
N GLY A 46 -6.15 35.87 -23.68
CA GLY A 46 -7.42 35.18 -23.94
C GLY A 46 -7.49 33.81 -23.27
N GLN A 47 -8.71 33.28 -23.11
CA GLN A 47 -8.95 31.97 -22.47
C GLN A 47 -8.15 30.81 -23.08
N ALA A 48 -7.97 30.81 -24.42
CA ALA A 48 -7.18 29.78 -25.09
C ALA A 48 -5.71 29.79 -24.67
N VAL A 49 -5.14 30.99 -24.43
CA VAL A 49 -3.76 31.13 -23.91
C VAL A 49 -3.68 30.60 -22.48
N TYR A 50 -4.63 30.97 -21.61
CA TYR A 50 -4.65 30.47 -20.24
C TYR A 50 -4.77 28.94 -20.18
N LEU A 51 -5.60 28.34 -21.02
CA LEU A 51 -5.72 26.89 -21.12
C LEU A 51 -4.40 26.26 -21.61
N ALA A 52 -3.76 26.82 -22.63
CA ALA A 52 -2.48 26.31 -23.13
C ALA A 52 -1.38 26.37 -22.07
N LEU A 53 -1.26 27.50 -21.34
CA LEU A 53 -0.31 27.65 -20.22
C LEU A 53 -0.63 26.68 -19.06
N ALA A 54 -1.91 26.47 -18.77
CA ALA A 54 -2.33 25.52 -17.73
C ALA A 54 -2.00 24.08 -18.09
N VAL A 55 -2.21 23.66 -19.33
CA VAL A 55 -1.81 22.34 -19.82
C VAL A 55 -0.30 22.16 -19.74
N LEU A 56 0.47 23.17 -20.19
CA LEU A 56 1.93 23.13 -20.12
C LEU A 56 2.43 23.02 -18.66
N ALA A 57 1.87 23.82 -17.76
CA ALA A 57 2.21 23.78 -16.33
C ALA A 57 1.83 22.44 -15.69
N MET A 58 0.66 21.89 -16.01
CA MET A 58 0.21 20.58 -15.56
C MET A 58 1.16 19.48 -16.04
N LEU A 59 1.53 19.45 -17.31
CA LEU A 59 2.49 18.49 -17.85
C LEU A 59 3.86 18.63 -17.20
N GLY A 60 4.34 19.88 -17.01
CA GLY A 60 5.59 20.16 -16.29
C GLY A 60 5.58 19.68 -14.85
N PHE A 61 4.46 19.85 -14.15
CA PHE A 61 4.29 19.34 -12.78
C PHE A 61 4.34 17.81 -12.72
N PHE A 62 3.61 17.11 -13.60
CA PHE A 62 3.66 15.65 -13.62
C PHE A 62 5.01 15.10 -14.08
N ALA A 63 5.71 15.78 -15.00
CA ALA A 63 7.08 15.45 -15.33
C ALA A 63 8.01 15.57 -14.09
N SER A 64 7.84 16.65 -13.33
CA SER A 64 8.57 16.84 -12.04
C SER A 64 8.26 15.75 -11.04
N LEU A 65 7.00 15.34 -10.91
CA LEU A 65 6.59 14.26 -10.02
C LEU A 65 7.21 12.92 -10.45
N ILE A 66 7.24 12.62 -11.76
CA ILE A 66 7.92 11.42 -12.28
C ILE A 66 9.42 11.46 -11.95
N LEU A 67 10.09 12.61 -12.08
CA LEU A 67 11.51 12.76 -11.76
C LEU A 67 11.78 12.60 -10.26
N HIS A 68 10.87 13.09 -9.41
CA HIS A 68 10.89 12.86 -7.96
C HIS A 68 10.86 11.35 -7.65
N GLU A 69 9.86 10.61 -8.14
CA GLU A 69 9.72 9.16 -7.94
C GLU A 69 10.86 8.36 -8.58
N MET A 70 11.33 8.80 -9.76
CA MET A 70 12.50 8.18 -10.40
C MET A 70 13.75 8.31 -9.55
N SER A 71 13.93 9.43 -8.84
CA SER A 71 15.10 9.64 -7.98
C SER A 71 15.12 8.63 -6.83
N HIS A 72 13.97 8.37 -6.19
CA HIS A 72 13.85 7.29 -5.23
C HIS A 72 14.22 5.93 -5.85
N SER A 73 13.69 5.66 -7.03
CA SER A 73 13.87 4.40 -7.75
C SER A 73 15.32 4.14 -8.16
N VAL A 74 16.02 5.18 -8.66
CA VAL A 74 17.43 5.09 -9.05
C VAL A 74 18.32 4.83 -7.84
N VAL A 75 18.08 5.53 -6.73
CA VAL A 75 18.83 5.32 -5.48
C VAL A 75 18.51 3.93 -4.89
N ALA A 76 17.25 3.51 -4.89
CA ALA A 76 16.83 2.18 -4.41
C ALA A 76 17.57 1.05 -5.17
N ARG A 77 17.68 1.17 -6.51
CA ARG A 77 18.40 0.21 -7.34
C ARG A 77 19.90 0.12 -6.95
N ARG A 78 20.55 1.23 -6.59
CA ARG A 78 21.95 1.23 -6.11
C ARG A 78 22.12 0.44 -4.80
N PHE A 79 21.08 0.36 -3.99
CA PHE A 79 21.05 -0.44 -2.76
C PHE A 79 20.50 -1.87 -2.97
N GLY A 80 20.32 -2.31 -4.23
CA GLY A 80 19.85 -3.66 -4.55
C GLY A 80 18.36 -3.89 -4.24
N VAL A 81 17.56 -2.83 -4.19
CA VAL A 81 16.09 -2.91 -4.07
C VAL A 81 15.49 -2.95 -5.47
N GLU A 82 14.74 -4.00 -5.78
CA GLU A 82 14.03 -4.12 -7.05
C GLU A 82 12.85 -3.15 -7.11
N ILE A 83 12.72 -2.48 -8.27
CA ILE A 83 11.59 -1.58 -8.55
C ILE A 83 10.84 -2.13 -9.75
N LYS A 84 9.54 -2.38 -9.59
CA LYS A 84 8.66 -2.91 -10.64
C LYS A 84 8.18 -1.82 -11.59
N GLY A 85 7.98 -0.60 -11.11
CA GLY A 85 7.49 0.52 -11.90
C GLY A 85 7.06 1.69 -11.04
N ILE A 86 6.59 2.75 -11.71
CA ILE A 86 6.03 3.95 -11.10
C ILE A 86 4.61 4.10 -11.61
N THR A 87 3.64 4.18 -10.73
CA THR A 87 2.22 4.37 -11.10
C THR A 87 1.75 5.74 -10.64
N LEU A 88 1.27 6.56 -11.58
CA LEU A 88 0.60 7.84 -11.31
C LEU A 88 -0.88 7.61 -11.05
N PHE A 89 -1.42 8.23 -10.01
CA PHE A 89 -2.83 8.15 -9.62
C PHE A 89 -3.29 9.46 -8.98
N ILE A 90 -4.54 9.54 -8.53
CA ILE A 90 -5.15 10.80 -8.05
C ILE A 90 -4.36 11.50 -6.93
N PHE A 91 -3.65 10.77 -6.06
CA PHE A 91 -2.89 11.36 -4.95
C PHE A 91 -1.39 11.54 -5.25
N GLY A 92 -0.94 11.33 -6.49
CA GLY A 92 0.46 11.52 -6.88
C GLY A 92 1.08 10.32 -7.58
N GLY A 93 2.38 10.08 -7.36
CA GLY A 93 3.12 8.93 -7.85
C GLY A 93 3.39 7.91 -6.75
N VAL A 94 3.48 6.63 -7.12
CA VAL A 94 3.91 5.55 -6.23
C VAL A 94 4.89 4.66 -6.97
N ALA A 95 6.11 4.53 -6.43
CA ALA A 95 7.05 3.52 -6.88
C ALA A 95 6.67 2.14 -6.30
N GLU A 96 6.45 1.17 -7.18
CA GLU A 96 6.18 -0.21 -6.80
C GLU A 96 7.48 -0.90 -6.39
N LEU A 97 7.83 -0.83 -5.09
CA LEU A 97 8.99 -1.50 -4.52
C LEU A 97 8.77 -3.01 -4.49
N GLY A 98 9.69 -3.78 -5.06
CA GLY A 98 9.68 -5.25 -5.01
C GLY A 98 10.10 -5.81 -3.65
N SER A 99 10.87 -5.05 -2.86
CA SER A 99 11.33 -5.41 -1.52
C SER A 99 11.57 -4.16 -0.67
N GLU A 100 11.57 -4.32 0.66
CA GLU A 100 11.90 -3.23 1.58
C GLU A 100 13.42 -2.98 1.64
N PRO A 101 13.85 -1.73 1.97
CA PRO A 101 15.24 -1.43 2.25
C PRO A 101 15.80 -2.30 3.37
N LYS A 102 17.00 -2.85 3.18
CA LYS A 102 17.61 -3.80 4.13
C LYS A 102 18.29 -3.12 5.33
N THR A 103 18.60 -1.82 5.22
CA THR A 103 19.32 -1.06 6.25
C THR A 103 18.73 0.33 6.42
N ALA A 104 18.91 0.92 7.61
CA ALA A 104 18.50 2.29 7.90
C ALA A 104 19.16 3.31 6.96
N VAL A 105 20.43 3.07 6.60
CA VAL A 105 21.18 3.95 5.66
C VAL A 105 20.57 3.92 4.27
N SER A 106 20.24 2.71 3.76
CA SER A 106 19.59 2.60 2.45
C SER A 106 18.22 3.27 2.44
N GLU A 107 17.44 3.09 3.50
CA GLU A 107 16.14 3.75 3.61
C GLU A 107 16.24 5.26 3.63
N PHE A 108 17.19 5.83 4.39
CA PHE A 108 17.44 7.26 4.45
C PHE A 108 17.76 7.85 3.07
N TRP A 109 18.74 7.27 2.35
CA TRP A 109 19.14 7.78 1.04
C TRP A 109 18.07 7.60 -0.02
N ILE A 110 17.30 6.51 0.04
CA ILE A 110 16.16 6.34 -0.85
C ILE A 110 15.13 7.43 -0.57
N ALA A 111 14.76 7.65 0.69
CA ALA A 111 13.70 8.59 1.04
C ALA A 111 14.07 10.06 0.78
N ILE A 112 15.32 10.47 0.98
CA ILE A 112 15.76 11.86 0.76
C ILE A 112 15.94 12.21 -0.73
N ALA A 113 16.09 11.21 -1.61
CA ALA A 113 16.39 11.41 -3.03
C ALA A 113 15.30 12.18 -3.77
N GLY A 114 14.02 11.90 -3.51
CA GLY A 114 12.90 12.61 -4.10
C GLY A 114 12.83 14.09 -3.71
N PRO A 115 12.80 14.42 -2.41
CA PRO A 115 12.89 15.81 -1.96
C PRO A 115 14.08 16.58 -2.53
N LEU A 116 15.27 15.97 -2.59
CA LEU A 116 16.44 16.60 -3.20
C LEU A 116 16.24 16.89 -4.69
N MET A 117 15.63 15.99 -5.44
CA MET A 117 15.28 16.22 -6.84
C MET A 117 14.27 17.37 -6.97
N SER A 118 13.24 17.39 -6.13
CA SER A 118 12.28 18.49 -6.16
C SER A 118 12.89 19.83 -5.81
N PHE A 119 13.83 19.91 -4.86
CA PHE A 119 14.60 21.14 -4.61
C PHE A 119 15.46 21.55 -5.80
N ALA A 120 16.12 20.60 -6.47
CA ALA A 120 16.91 20.87 -7.67
C ALA A 120 16.03 21.40 -8.81
N LEU A 121 14.84 20.80 -9.02
CA LEU A 121 13.85 21.27 -10.00
C LEU A 121 13.30 22.65 -9.64
N ALA A 122 12.96 22.88 -8.37
CA ALA A 122 12.49 24.18 -7.89
C ALA A 122 13.52 25.28 -8.19
N PHE A 123 14.79 25.03 -7.85
CA PHE A 123 15.88 25.96 -8.11
C PHE A 123 16.11 26.16 -9.62
N GLY A 124 16.12 25.09 -10.42
CA GLY A 124 16.27 25.17 -11.87
C GLY A 124 15.16 25.96 -12.55
N PHE A 125 13.91 25.70 -12.22
CA PHE A 125 12.77 26.47 -12.76
C PHE A 125 12.78 27.92 -12.27
N TRP A 126 13.16 28.16 -11.03
CA TRP A 126 13.32 29.53 -10.52
C TRP A 126 14.39 30.30 -11.30
N LEU A 127 15.57 29.69 -11.52
CA LEU A 127 16.63 30.31 -12.29
C LEU A 127 16.20 30.61 -13.72
N LEU A 128 15.52 29.65 -14.39
CA LEU A 128 14.98 29.86 -15.73
C LEU A 128 13.93 30.98 -15.75
N ALA A 129 13.10 31.08 -14.72
CA ALA A 129 12.15 32.18 -14.59
C ALA A 129 12.86 33.54 -14.47
N GLN A 130 13.94 33.65 -13.66
CA GLN A 130 14.73 34.89 -13.53
C GLN A 130 15.35 35.30 -14.87
N ILE A 131 15.94 34.34 -15.59
CA ILE A 131 16.48 34.56 -16.93
C ILE A 131 15.36 35.00 -17.90
N GLY A 132 14.21 34.34 -17.87
CA GLY A 132 13.05 34.70 -18.68
C GLY A 132 12.55 36.12 -18.42
N TRP A 133 12.47 36.55 -17.15
CA TRP A 133 12.09 37.91 -16.79
C TRP A 133 13.09 38.97 -17.27
N THR A 134 14.38 38.66 -17.30
CA THR A 134 15.40 39.58 -17.77
C THR A 134 15.48 39.66 -19.30
N LEU A 135 15.38 38.55 -20.01
CA LEU A 135 15.52 38.51 -21.49
C LEU A 135 14.22 38.80 -22.24
N ALA A 136 13.06 38.42 -21.69
CA ALA A 136 11.75 38.61 -22.25
C ALA A 136 10.76 39.07 -21.17
N PRO A 137 10.85 40.33 -20.70
CA PRO A 137 9.90 40.89 -19.74
C PRO A 137 8.48 40.74 -20.24
N GLY A 138 7.58 40.13 -19.45
CA GLY A 138 6.19 39.89 -19.87
C GLY A 138 5.99 38.66 -20.76
N GLY A 139 6.99 37.81 -20.95
CA GLY A 139 6.85 36.55 -21.69
C GLY A 139 5.87 35.57 -21.01
N ALA A 140 4.99 34.99 -21.79
CA ALA A 140 3.92 34.09 -21.29
C ALA A 140 4.43 32.82 -20.56
N LEU A 141 5.69 32.42 -20.81
CA LEU A 141 6.31 31.27 -20.14
C LEU A 141 6.82 31.58 -18.73
N ASN A 142 7.06 32.84 -18.39
CA ASN A 142 7.61 33.22 -17.09
C ASN A 142 6.70 32.82 -15.92
N PRO A 143 5.37 33.03 -15.96
CA PRO A 143 4.45 32.53 -14.95
C PRO A 143 4.42 31.01 -14.83
N VAL A 144 4.58 30.27 -15.95
CA VAL A 144 4.66 28.79 -15.93
C VAL A 144 5.91 28.34 -15.18
N LEU A 145 7.07 28.92 -15.49
CA LEU A 145 8.33 28.60 -14.81
C LEU A 145 8.29 28.95 -13.32
N GLY A 146 7.71 30.11 -12.98
CA GLY A 146 7.47 30.53 -11.60
C GLY A 146 6.56 29.56 -10.83
N TYR A 147 5.45 29.13 -11.46
CA TYR A 147 4.57 28.12 -10.91
C TYR A 147 5.30 26.79 -10.68
N LEU A 148 6.04 26.28 -11.67
CA LEU A 148 6.79 25.03 -11.57
C LEU A 148 7.86 25.10 -10.47
N ALA A 149 8.54 26.24 -10.30
CA ALA A 149 9.47 26.47 -9.21
C ALA A 149 8.76 26.36 -7.85
N LEU A 150 7.64 27.07 -7.70
CA LEU A 150 6.87 27.08 -6.46
C LEU A 150 6.31 25.70 -6.11
N ILE A 151 5.69 25.00 -7.05
CA ILE A 151 5.04 23.71 -6.77
C ILE A 151 6.08 22.62 -6.45
N ASN A 152 7.26 22.64 -7.09
CA ASN A 152 8.36 21.74 -6.75
C ASN A 152 8.94 22.04 -5.36
N LEU A 153 9.03 23.31 -4.96
CA LEU A 153 9.42 23.70 -3.61
C LEU A 153 8.40 23.19 -2.57
N VAL A 154 7.12 23.40 -2.85
CA VAL A 154 6.02 22.89 -1.99
C VAL A 154 6.08 21.37 -1.89
N LEU A 155 6.27 20.67 -3.02
CA LEU A 155 6.41 19.21 -3.06
C LEU A 155 7.59 18.73 -2.20
N ALA A 156 8.74 19.38 -2.30
CA ALA A 156 9.94 19.04 -1.50
C ALA A 156 9.70 19.25 0.00
N VAL A 157 9.20 20.41 0.39
CA VAL A 157 8.95 20.77 1.80
C VAL A 157 7.86 19.88 2.40
N PHE A 158 6.76 19.66 1.67
CA PHE A 158 5.66 18.80 2.13
C PHE A 158 6.12 17.36 2.31
N ASN A 159 6.90 16.81 1.37
CA ASN A 159 7.43 15.46 1.51
C ASN A 159 8.47 15.31 2.64
N LEU A 160 9.06 16.38 3.13
CA LEU A 160 9.95 16.34 4.32
C LEU A 160 9.22 16.38 5.65
N VAL A 161 7.90 16.57 5.67
CA VAL A 161 7.11 16.45 6.91
C VAL A 161 7.30 15.06 7.51
N PRO A 162 7.66 14.93 8.82
CA PRO A 162 7.98 13.65 9.44
C PRO A 162 6.72 12.80 9.74
N ALA A 163 5.94 12.53 8.70
CA ALA A 163 4.69 11.79 8.79
C ALA A 163 4.51 10.85 7.60
N PHE A 164 4.14 9.57 7.86
CA PHE A 164 3.73 8.66 6.80
C PHE A 164 2.40 9.15 6.16
N PRO A 165 2.23 8.97 4.85
CA PRO A 165 3.08 8.20 3.93
C PRO A 165 4.21 9.01 3.26
N LEU A 166 4.50 10.23 3.71
CA LEU A 166 5.49 11.13 3.14
C LEU A 166 6.93 10.63 3.34
N ASP A 167 7.87 11.11 2.54
CA ASP A 167 9.28 10.73 2.63
C ASP A 167 9.92 11.10 3.96
N GLY A 168 9.52 12.23 4.55
CA GLY A 168 9.94 12.64 5.89
C GLY A 168 9.57 11.63 6.99
N GLY A 169 8.46 10.92 6.83
CA GLY A 169 8.10 9.80 7.70
C GLY A 169 9.08 8.63 7.58
N ARG A 170 9.53 8.33 6.36
CA ARG A 170 10.55 7.29 6.09
C ARG A 170 11.94 7.72 6.57
N ILE A 171 12.31 9.00 6.38
CA ILE A 171 13.54 9.58 6.93
C ILE A 171 13.55 9.49 8.45
N LEU A 172 12.44 9.84 9.11
CA LEU A 172 12.28 9.71 10.55
C LEU A 172 12.41 8.25 11.00
N ARG A 173 11.75 7.32 10.30
CA ARG A 173 11.87 5.88 10.57
C ARG A 173 13.31 5.41 10.43
N ALA A 174 14.00 5.79 9.37
CA ALA A 174 15.40 5.43 9.13
C ALA A 174 16.32 5.94 10.27
N TRP A 175 16.12 7.19 10.71
CA TRP A 175 16.87 7.75 11.83
C TRP A 175 16.60 7.00 13.15
N LEU A 176 15.36 6.71 13.49
CA LEU A 176 14.99 5.92 14.66
C LEU A 176 15.57 4.51 14.58
N TRP A 177 15.48 3.87 13.40
CA TRP A 177 16.00 2.53 13.17
C TRP A 177 17.53 2.46 13.33
N SER A 178 18.24 3.47 12.84
CA SER A 178 19.71 3.53 13.02
C SER A 178 20.13 3.58 14.49
N ARG A 179 19.31 4.21 15.35
CA ARG A 179 19.57 4.32 16.80
C ARG A 179 19.17 3.06 17.57
N ASN A 180 17.95 2.56 17.31
CA ASN A 180 17.35 1.50 18.11
C ASN A 180 17.65 0.09 17.57
N ARG A 181 18.19 -0.02 16.35
CA ARG A 181 18.45 -1.28 15.61
C ARG A 181 17.23 -2.18 15.46
N ASP A 182 16.04 -1.69 15.74
CA ASP A 182 14.76 -2.38 15.61
C ASP A 182 13.83 -1.59 14.65
N LEU A 183 13.61 -2.16 13.47
CA LEU A 183 12.78 -1.56 12.42
C LEU A 183 11.30 -1.45 12.86
N LEU A 184 10.80 -2.46 13.58
CA LEU A 184 9.40 -2.46 14.02
C LEU A 184 9.14 -1.41 15.09
N ALA A 185 10.05 -1.28 16.07
CA ALA A 185 9.99 -0.24 17.10
C ALA A 185 10.11 1.18 16.47
N ALA A 186 11.03 1.35 15.52
CA ALA A 186 11.18 2.59 14.75
C ALA A 186 9.90 2.93 13.98
N THR A 187 9.31 1.96 13.26
CA THR A 187 8.05 2.13 12.53
C THR A 187 6.90 2.50 13.47
N ARG A 188 6.78 1.84 14.63
CA ARG A 188 5.76 2.15 15.63
C ARG A 188 5.87 3.59 16.12
N THR A 189 7.08 4.06 16.41
CA THR A 189 7.31 5.44 16.88
C THR A 189 7.03 6.46 15.78
N ALA A 190 7.52 6.25 14.56
CA ALA A 190 7.27 7.11 13.43
C ALA A 190 5.77 7.20 13.10
N THR A 191 5.04 6.06 13.14
CA THR A 191 3.58 6.03 12.95
C THR A 191 2.83 6.79 14.04
N ARG A 192 3.29 6.74 15.30
CA ARG A 192 2.68 7.52 16.39
C ARG A 192 2.85 9.01 16.15
N ILE A 193 4.03 9.46 15.74
CA ILE A 193 4.30 10.87 15.39
C ILE A 193 3.43 11.29 14.20
N SER A 194 3.31 10.46 13.17
CA SER A 194 2.41 10.69 12.03
C SER A 194 0.96 10.83 12.46
N SER A 195 0.52 10.02 13.43
CA SER A 195 -0.85 10.10 13.96
C SER A 195 -1.12 11.41 14.71
N TYR A 196 -0.15 11.90 15.47
CA TYR A 196 -0.27 13.22 16.12
C TYR A 196 -0.35 14.35 15.10
N PHE A 197 0.48 14.32 14.06
CA PHE A 197 0.40 15.26 12.95
C PHE A 197 -0.97 15.22 12.27
N ALA A 198 -1.49 14.02 11.98
CA ALA A 198 -2.80 13.83 11.39
C ALA A 198 -3.93 14.38 12.26
N TYR A 199 -3.89 14.13 13.57
CA TYR A 199 -4.88 14.70 14.51
C TYR A 199 -4.81 16.23 14.57
N ALA A 200 -3.61 16.81 14.53
CA ALA A 200 -3.44 18.26 14.48
C ALA A 200 -4.04 18.85 13.19
N LEU A 201 -3.84 18.20 12.02
CA LEU A 201 -4.46 18.62 10.76
C LEU A 201 -6.00 18.52 10.80
N ILE A 202 -6.53 17.42 11.34
CA ILE A 202 -7.98 17.24 11.47
C ILE A 202 -8.56 18.33 12.38
N LEU A 203 -7.94 18.57 13.54
CA LEU A 203 -8.39 19.59 14.47
C LEU A 203 -8.35 20.99 13.83
N TYR A 204 -7.23 21.32 13.16
CA TYR A 204 -7.08 22.58 12.45
C TYR A 204 -8.14 22.76 11.36
N GLY A 205 -8.42 21.69 10.58
CA GLY A 205 -9.48 21.69 9.59
C GLY A 205 -10.87 21.87 10.20
N LEU A 206 -11.17 21.17 11.30
CA LEU A 206 -12.47 21.34 12.01
C LEU A 206 -12.65 22.76 12.53
N LEU A 207 -11.62 23.38 13.11
CA LEU A 207 -11.66 24.79 13.54
C LEU A 207 -11.84 25.74 12.34
N GLY A 208 -11.22 25.41 11.20
CA GLY A 208 -11.34 26.14 9.94
C GLY A 208 -12.77 26.20 9.37
N LEU A 209 -13.64 25.23 9.69
CA LEU A 209 -15.05 25.25 9.28
C LEU A 209 -15.80 26.50 9.82
N PHE A 210 -15.35 27.03 10.95
CA PHE A 210 -15.95 28.22 11.58
C PHE A 210 -15.31 29.54 11.09
N SER A 211 -14.25 29.50 10.29
CA SER A 211 -13.48 30.65 9.84
C SER A 211 -13.87 31.17 8.44
N GLY A 212 -15.00 30.72 7.88
CA GLY A 212 -15.54 31.24 6.63
C GLY A 212 -14.97 30.63 5.34
N ASN A 213 -14.08 29.64 5.44
CA ASN A 213 -13.56 28.89 4.27
C ASN A 213 -13.77 27.36 4.41
N PRO A 214 -15.02 26.89 4.27
CA PRO A 214 -15.37 25.49 4.51
C PRO A 214 -14.69 24.50 3.55
N VAL A 215 -14.40 24.93 2.32
CA VAL A 215 -13.75 24.05 1.32
C VAL A 215 -12.31 23.75 1.70
N ALA A 216 -11.53 24.76 2.08
CA ALA A 216 -10.15 24.55 2.55
C ALA A 216 -10.12 23.73 3.85
N ALA A 217 -11.05 24.00 4.76
CA ALA A 217 -11.19 23.27 6.02
C ALA A 217 -11.50 21.79 5.80
N LEU A 218 -12.45 21.47 4.91
CA LEU A 218 -12.77 20.09 4.54
C LEU A 218 -11.56 19.37 3.93
N TRP A 219 -10.80 20.06 3.07
CA TRP A 219 -9.60 19.52 2.46
C TRP A 219 -8.55 19.14 3.48
N GLN A 220 -8.33 19.97 4.51
CA GLN A 220 -7.41 19.69 5.61
C GLN A 220 -7.82 18.46 6.43
N VAL A 221 -9.12 18.33 6.72
CA VAL A 221 -9.66 17.14 7.41
C VAL A 221 -9.42 15.88 6.56
N LEU A 222 -9.69 15.93 5.26
CA LEU A 222 -9.48 14.80 4.35
C LEU A 222 -8.01 14.38 4.30
N ILE A 223 -7.07 15.34 4.21
CA ILE A 223 -5.64 15.05 4.25
C ILE A 223 -5.26 14.41 5.59
N GLY A 224 -5.76 14.95 6.70
CA GLY A 224 -5.50 14.39 8.03
C GLY A 224 -5.99 12.94 8.18
N VAL A 225 -7.20 12.64 7.71
CA VAL A 225 -7.75 11.28 7.71
C VAL A 225 -6.93 10.35 6.81
N PHE A 226 -6.52 10.82 5.63
CA PHE A 226 -5.65 10.06 4.72
C PHE A 226 -4.30 9.72 5.38
N VAL A 227 -3.61 10.72 5.96
CA VAL A 227 -2.33 10.53 6.67
C VAL A 227 -2.48 9.53 7.82
N LEU A 228 -3.56 9.63 8.61
CA LEU A 228 -3.83 8.72 9.73
C LEU A 228 -4.02 7.27 9.23
N SER A 229 -4.78 7.10 8.16
CA SER A 229 -5.06 5.78 7.59
C SER A 229 -3.80 5.16 6.98
N ALA A 230 -3.02 5.93 6.24
CA ALA A 230 -1.78 5.49 5.63
C ALA A 230 -0.71 5.12 6.68
N ALA A 231 -0.57 5.92 7.74
CA ALA A 231 0.35 5.63 8.84
C ALA A 231 -0.01 4.32 9.55
N LYS A 232 -1.29 4.11 9.86
CA LYS A 232 -1.77 2.85 10.46
C LYS A 232 -1.54 1.66 9.53
N GLY A 233 -1.79 1.82 8.24
CA GLY A 233 -1.54 0.80 7.21
C GLY A 233 -0.06 0.41 7.14
N THR A 234 0.85 1.38 7.18
CA THR A 234 2.29 1.15 7.18
C THR A 234 2.73 0.31 8.37
N TYR A 235 2.25 0.64 9.58
CA TYR A 235 2.58 -0.15 10.78
C TYR A 235 2.01 -1.57 10.72
N ALA A 236 0.75 -1.73 10.28
CA ALA A 236 0.12 -3.04 10.14
C ALA A 236 0.89 -3.93 9.15
N HIS A 237 1.29 -3.38 8.00
CA HIS A 237 2.11 -4.10 7.01
C HIS A 237 3.46 -4.51 7.58
N GLN A 238 4.17 -3.60 8.27
CA GLN A 238 5.45 -3.88 8.89
C GLN A 238 5.36 -4.97 9.97
N LEU A 239 4.29 -4.92 10.76
CA LEU A 239 4.03 -5.93 11.79
C LEU A 239 3.78 -7.30 11.17
N GLN A 240 3.00 -7.37 10.10
CA GLN A 240 2.74 -8.60 9.36
C GLN A 240 4.03 -9.18 8.78
N THR A 241 4.86 -8.37 8.13
CA THR A 241 6.17 -8.77 7.60
C THR A 241 7.09 -9.29 8.71
N ALA A 242 7.15 -8.58 9.85
CA ALA A 242 7.97 -8.99 10.99
C ALA A 242 7.45 -10.26 11.69
N ALA A 243 6.13 -10.50 11.69
CA ALA A 243 5.51 -11.69 12.28
C ALA A 243 5.85 -12.96 11.49
N PHE A 244 5.93 -12.84 10.18
CA PHE A 244 6.13 -13.99 9.29
C PHE A 244 7.57 -14.20 8.84
N LYS A 245 8.48 -13.31 9.22
CA LYS A 245 9.89 -13.40 8.83
C LYS A 245 10.53 -14.71 9.31
N GLY A 246 11.03 -15.51 8.37
CA GLY A 246 11.69 -16.80 8.65
C GLY A 246 10.75 -17.92 9.10
N LYS A 247 9.43 -17.72 9.00
CA LYS A 247 8.42 -18.73 9.25
C LYS A 247 8.06 -19.50 7.99
N THR A 248 7.76 -20.79 8.17
CA THR A 248 7.26 -21.67 7.10
C THR A 248 5.79 -22.00 7.30
N ALA A 249 5.16 -22.62 6.30
CA ALA A 249 3.80 -23.11 6.41
C ALA A 249 3.66 -24.11 7.58
N ALA A 250 4.66 -24.97 7.80
CA ALA A 250 4.69 -25.92 8.91
C ALA A 250 4.73 -25.24 10.30
N ASP A 251 5.31 -24.02 10.41
CA ASP A 251 5.34 -23.24 11.65
C ASP A 251 4.00 -22.57 11.97
N LEU A 252 3.17 -22.35 10.95
CA LEU A 252 1.93 -21.56 11.04
C LEU A 252 0.65 -22.41 10.90
N MET A 253 0.80 -23.68 10.50
CA MET A 253 -0.35 -24.57 10.30
C MET A 253 -1.00 -24.98 11.59
N THR A 254 -2.30 -25.20 11.59
CA THR A 254 -3.00 -25.99 12.58
C THR A 254 -2.71 -27.46 12.27
N ARG A 255 -1.98 -28.13 13.18
CA ARG A 255 -1.68 -29.55 13.10
C ARG A 255 -2.91 -30.38 13.51
N ASP A 256 -2.98 -31.61 13.01
CA ASP A 256 -4.09 -32.54 13.31
C ASP A 256 -5.48 -31.89 13.15
N PRO A 257 -5.77 -31.34 11.95
CA PRO A 257 -7.04 -30.68 11.72
C PRO A 257 -8.21 -31.69 11.81
N VAL A 258 -9.39 -31.20 12.18
CA VAL A 258 -10.62 -31.99 12.08
C VAL A 258 -10.81 -32.44 10.64
N THR A 259 -10.92 -33.72 10.41
CA THR A 259 -11.11 -34.33 9.08
C THR A 259 -12.46 -35.01 9.00
N VAL A 260 -12.95 -35.20 7.78
CA VAL A 260 -14.24 -35.87 7.53
C VAL A 260 -14.07 -36.98 6.50
N SER A 261 -14.93 -38.02 6.60
CA SER A 261 -15.04 -39.05 5.58
C SER A 261 -15.82 -38.53 4.38
N PRO A 262 -15.53 -38.98 3.14
CA PRO A 262 -16.31 -38.61 1.96
C PRO A 262 -17.76 -39.06 2.02
N ASP A 263 -18.06 -40.11 2.79
CA ASP A 263 -19.37 -40.76 2.84
C ASP A 263 -20.42 -39.98 3.69
N ILE A 264 -19.99 -38.99 4.51
CA ILE A 264 -20.92 -38.22 5.32
C ILE A 264 -21.78 -37.29 4.45
N SER A 265 -23.07 -37.11 4.82
CA SER A 265 -23.93 -36.15 4.13
C SER A 265 -23.51 -34.69 4.43
N LEU A 266 -23.85 -33.77 3.51
CA LEU A 266 -23.61 -32.33 3.74
C LEU A 266 -24.34 -31.82 4.97
N GLN A 267 -25.51 -32.40 5.31
CA GLN A 267 -26.25 -32.07 6.53
C GLN A 267 -25.46 -32.48 7.79
N ALA A 268 -24.89 -33.70 7.81
CA ALA A 268 -24.05 -34.16 8.91
C ALA A 268 -22.76 -33.32 9.00
N LEU A 269 -22.12 -33.01 7.86
CA LEU A 269 -20.97 -32.12 7.81
C LEU A 269 -21.28 -30.76 8.46
N ALA A 270 -22.39 -30.13 8.07
CA ALA A 270 -22.76 -28.81 8.59
C ALA A 270 -23.06 -28.85 10.11
N HIS A 271 -23.93 -29.78 10.55
CA HIS A 271 -24.46 -29.76 11.91
C HIS A 271 -23.59 -30.51 12.94
N GLN A 272 -22.82 -31.51 12.52
CA GLN A 272 -22.02 -32.32 13.44
C GLN A 272 -20.52 -31.94 13.42
N VAL A 273 -20.04 -31.23 12.37
CA VAL A 273 -18.65 -30.88 12.23
C VAL A 273 -18.44 -29.36 12.16
N LEU A 274 -18.93 -28.69 11.12
CA LEU A 274 -18.61 -27.28 10.90
C LEU A 274 -19.11 -26.37 12.01
N LEU A 275 -20.38 -26.53 12.43
CA LEU A 275 -20.96 -25.68 13.45
C LEU A 275 -20.42 -25.96 14.86
N PRO A 276 -20.36 -27.22 15.37
CA PRO A 276 -19.83 -27.50 16.70
C PRO A 276 -18.34 -27.13 16.83
N GLU A 277 -17.53 -27.49 15.82
CA GLU A 277 -16.09 -27.23 15.80
C GLU A 277 -15.75 -25.78 15.39
N ARG A 278 -16.76 -24.97 15.03
CA ARG A 278 -16.58 -23.58 14.54
C ARG A 278 -15.59 -23.49 13.39
N LYS A 279 -15.62 -24.49 12.52
CA LYS A 279 -14.75 -24.55 11.33
C LYS A 279 -15.56 -24.20 10.08
N SER A 280 -14.91 -23.53 9.12
CA SER A 280 -15.51 -23.24 7.82
C SER A 280 -14.80 -23.99 6.68
N PHE A 281 -13.88 -24.89 7.04
CA PHE A 281 -13.03 -25.62 6.11
C PHE A 281 -12.51 -26.88 6.80
N VAL A 282 -12.62 -28.01 6.12
CA VAL A 282 -12.15 -29.31 6.62
C VAL A 282 -11.53 -30.14 5.50
N PRO A 283 -10.45 -30.86 5.77
CA PRO A 283 -9.92 -31.88 4.86
C PRO A 283 -10.82 -33.09 4.80
N VAL A 284 -10.93 -33.71 3.61
CA VAL A 284 -11.64 -34.96 3.36
C VAL A 284 -10.61 -36.08 3.29
N VAL A 285 -10.73 -37.05 4.18
CA VAL A 285 -9.75 -38.15 4.34
C VAL A 285 -10.48 -39.47 4.37
N GLN A 286 -10.00 -40.45 3.63
CA GLN A 286 -10.49 -41.83 3.65
C GLN A 286 -9.35 -42.79 3.96
N GLN A 287 -9.48 -43.59 5.01
CA GLN A 287 -8.47 -44.58 5.45
C GLN A 287 -7.05 -43.96 5.59
N GLY A 288 -6.95 -42.73 6.07
CA GLY A 288 -5.68 -42.01 6.24
C GLY A 288 -5.13 -41.35 4.97
N VAL A 289 -5.79 -41.51 3.83
CA VAL A 289 -5.42 -40.87 2.57
C VAL A 289 -6.20 -39.58 2.37
N LEU A 290 -5.51 -38.48 2.08
CA LEU A 290 -6.14 -37.20 1.77
C LEU A 290 -6.77 -37.27 0.37
N LEU A 291 -8.09 -37.10 0.29
CA LEU A 291 -8.83 -37.01 -0.96
C LEU A 291 -8.97 -35.55 -1.42
N GLY A 292 -9.14 -34.61 -0.47
CA GLY A 292 -9.31 -33.20 -0.82
C GLY A 292 -9.72 -32.36 0.38
N CYS A 293 -10.48 -31.33 0.10
CA CYS A 293 -11.05 -30.44 1.12
C CYS A 293 -12.45 -29.98 0.72
N THR A 294 -13.23 -29.59 1.71
CA THR A 294 -14.52 -28.96 1.48
C THR A 294 -14.69 -27.76 2.41
N ASP A 295 -15.50 -26.81 2.01
CA ASP A 295 -15.76 -25.61 2.79
C ASP A 295 -17.23 -25.15 2.68
N THR A 296 -17.56 -24.10 3.42
CA THR A 296 -18.92 -23.53 3.43
C THR A 296 -19.38 -23.01 2.07
N GLN A 297 -18.49 -22.70 1.14
CA GLN A 297 -18.85 -22.27 -0.22
C GLN A 297 -19.26 -23.47 -1.09
N ASP A 298 -18.64 -24.63 -0.87
CA ASP A 298 -19.02 -25.86 -1.57
C ASP A 298 -20.42 -26.30 -1.14
N LEU A 299 -20.75 -26.21 0.17
CA LEU A 299 -22.10 -26.48 0.67
C LEU A 299 -23.11 -25.51 0.05
N ALA A 300 -22.76 -24.23 -0.09
CA ALA A 300 -23.68 -23.22 -0.64
C ALA A 300 -24.03 -23.44 -2.12
N ARG A 301 -23.30 -24.30 -2.84
CA ARG A 301 -23.62 -24.66 -4.23
C ARG A 301 -24.76 -25.69 -4.34
N VAL A 302 -25.09 -26.39 -3.23
CA VAL A 302 -26.12 -27.41 -3.18
C VAL A 302 -27.34 -26.87 -2.42
N PRO A 303 -28.57 -26.97 -2.97
CA PRO A 303 -29.78 -26.59 -2.27
C PRO A 303 -29.89 -27.31 -0.92
N GLN A 304 -30.32 -26.61 0.13
CA GLN A 304 -30.33 -27.15 1.50
C GLN A 304 -31.22 -28.39 1.64
N GLU A 305 -32.28 -28.47 0.84
CA GLU A 305 -33.20 -29.63 0.84
C GLU A 305 -32.51 -30.92 0.38
N GLN A 306 -31.42 -30.82 -0.35
CA GLN A 306 -30.64 -31.96 -0.87
C GLN A 306 -29.51 -32.39 0.06
N TRP A 307 -29.17 -31.61 1.08
CA TRP A 307 -28.01 -31.86 1.93
C TRP A 307 -28.04 -33.20 2.67
N ALA A 308 -29.22 -33.69 3.00
CA ALA A 308 -29.40 -35.01 3.67
C ALA A 308 -29.00 -36.20 2.78
N GLN A 309 -29.10 -36.01 1.45
CA GLN A 309 -28.89 -37.08 0.46
C GLN A 309 -27.57 -36.91 -0.31
N THR A 310 -26.94 -35.74 -0.26
CA THR A 310 -25.69 -35.46 -0.97
C THR A 310 -24.49 -35.76 -0.05
N PRO A 311 -23.63 -36.72 -0.40
CA PRO A 311 -22.41 -37.00 0.33
C PRO A 311 -21.37 -35.91 0.04
N VAL A 312 -20.36 -35.78 0.92
CA VAL A 312 -19.22 -34.91 0.73
C VAL A 312 -18.43 -35.29 -0.52
N ASP A 313 -18.44 -36.56 -0.91
CA ASP A 313 -17.77 -37.10 -2.11
C ASP A 313 -18.17 -36.36 -3.41
N ASP A 314 -19.41 -35.90 -3.48
CA ASP A 314 -19.93 -35.21 -4.67
C ASP A 314 -19.46 -33.75 -4.80
N VAL A 315 -18.90 -33.15 -3.72
CA VAL A 315 -18.64 -31.71 -3.67
C VAL A 315 -17.21 -31.32 -3.26
N TYR A 316 -16.43 -32.25 -2.70
CA TYR A 316 -15.09 -31.89 -2.25
C TYR A 316 -14.18 -31.49 -3.42
N GLN A 317 -13.19 -30.63 -3.13
CA GLN A 317 -12.18 -30.20 -4.10
C GLN A 317 -10.91 -31.03 -3.89
N PRO A 318 -10.40 -31.72 -4.93
CA PRO A 318 -9.11 -32.43 -4.85
C PRO A 318 -7.97 -31.48 -4.52
N PRO A 319 -6.88 -31.99 -3.92
CA PRO A 319 -5.69 -31.18 -3.69
C PRO A 319 -5.10 -30.75 -5.03
N ASP A 320 -4.88 -29.47 -5.21
CA ASP A 320 -4.23 -28.91 -6.39
C ASP A 320 -3.22 -27.81 -6.01
N GLY A 321 -2.52 -27.27 -7.03
CA GLY A 321 -1.59 -26.16 -6.84
C GLY A 321 -2.25 -24.88 -6.31
N SER A 322 -3.58 -24.75 -6.31
CA SER A 322 -4.30 -23.56 -5.83
C SER A 322 -4.74 -23.66 -4.37
N ASN A 323 -5.06 -24.86 -3.86
CA ASN A 323 -5.60 -25.09 -2.52
C ASN A 323 -4.65 -25.83 -1.56
N SER A 324 -3.46 -26.24 -2.03
CA SER A 324 -2.46 -26.91 -1.23
C SER A 324 -1.10 -26.19 -1.26
N VAL A 325 -0.32 -26.36 -0.20
CA VAL A 325 1.00 -25.78 -0.03
C VAL A 325 1.95 -26.79 0.61
N ALA A 326 3.24 -26.70 0.26
CA ALA A 326 4.27 -27.51 0.89
C ALA A 326 4.62 -27.00 2.31
N PRO A 327 5.03 -27.85 3.22
CA PRO A 327 5.32 -27.46 4.61
C PRO A 327 6.50 -26.50 4.74
N ASP A 328 7.46 -26.54 3.82
CA ASP A 328 8.64 -25.68 3.75
C ASP A 328 8.39 -24.33 3.05
N MET A 329 7.19 -24.14 2.47
CA MET A 329 6.83 -22.87 1.84
C MET A 329 6.99 -21.72 2.83
N GLN A 330 7.78 -20.72 2.46
CA GLN A 330 7.97 -19.53 3.30
C GLN A 330 6.66 -18.75 3.44
N ALA A 331 6.43 -18.18 4.62
CA ALA A 331 5.18 -17.47 4.93
C ALA A 331 4.93 -16.25 4.02
N ASP A 332 5.99 -15.58 3.56
CA ASP A 332 5.87 -14.49 2.59
C ASP A 332 5.39 -14.99 1.20
N ALA A 333 5.84 -16.18 0.77
CA ALA A 333 5.35 -16.83 -0.44
C ALA A 333 3.88 -17.26 -0.28
N LEU A 334 3.51 -17.77 0.89
CA LEU A 334 2.12 -18.10 1.22
C LEU A 334 1.21 -16.85 1.16
N MET A 335 1.67 -15.72 1.72
CA MET A 335 0.90 -14.45 1.67
C MET A 335 0.75 -13.93 0.25
N ARG A 336 1.79 -14.04 -0.60
CA ARG A 336 1.65 -13.73 -2.04
C ARG A 336 0.62 -14.62 -2.70
N LYS A 337 0.66 -15.93 -2.47
CA LYS A 337 -0.30 -16.89 -3.01
C LYS A 337 -1.74 -16.57 -2.59
N ILE A 338 -1.98 -16.20 -1.34
CA ILE A 338 -3.28 -15.72 -0.84
C ILE A 338 -3.75 -14.50 -1.65
N SER A 339 -2.85 -13.53 -1.88
CA SER A 339 -3.18 -12.30 -2.63
C SER A 339 -3.47 -12.55 -4.11
N GLU A 340 -2.74 -13.48 -4.73
CA GLU A 340 -2.86 -13.81 -6.17
C GLU A 340 -4.10 -14.67 -6.44
N THR A 341 -4.37 -15.65 -5.60
CA THR A 341 -5.47 -16.61 -5.80
C THR A 341 -6.79 -16.14 -5.18
N GLY A 342 -6.76 -15.19 -4.22
CA GLY A 342 -7.91 -14.82 -3.41
C GLY A 342 -8.36 -15.90 -2.42
N ARG A 343 -7.72 -17.08 -2.43
CA ARG A 343 -8.03 -18.19 -1.52
C ARG A 343 -7.53 -17.87 -0.11
N ARG A 344 -8.31 -18.27 0.89
CA ARG A 344 -8.05 -17.97 2.31
C ARG A 344 -7.81 -19.22 3.16
N LYS A 345 -7.78 -20.41 2.52
CA LYS A 345 -7.75 -21.72 3.17
C LYS A 345 -6.90 -22.65 2.34
N PHE A 346 -5.93 -23.32 2.98
CA PHE A 346 -4.98 -24.18 2.30
C PHE A 346 -4.74 -25.46 3.11
N LEU A 347 -4.61 -26.57 2.39
CA LEU A 347 -4.07 -27.82 2.90
C LEU A 347 -2.54 -27.69 2.96
N VAL A 348 -1.90 -28.14 4.05
CA VAL A 348 -0.46 -28.32 4.11
C VAL A 348 -0.15 -29.79 3.89
N THR A 349 0.49 -30.10 2.77
CA THR A 349 0.70 -31.49 2.37
C THR A 349 2.16 -31.76 2.02
N ASP A 350 2.65 -32.94 2.36
CA ASP A 350 3.93 -33.47 1.92
C ASP A 350 3.71 -34.81 1.25
N LYS A 351 4.12 -34.93 -0.03
CA LYS A 351 4.00 -36.15 -0.84
C LYS A 351 2.59 -36.77 -0.82
N GLY A 352 1.55 -35.93 -0.84
CA GLY A 352 0.14 -36.36 -0.79
C GLY A 352 -0.40 -36.66 0.60
N ARG A 353 0.43 -36.59 1.65
CA ARG A 353 0.01 -36.76 3.04
C ARG A 353 -0.39 -35.41 3.64
N LEU A 354 -1.55 -35.35 4.30
CA LEU A 354 -1.99 -34.19 5.09
C LEU A 354 -1.11 -34.03 6.33
N LEU A 355 -0.53 -32.85 6.52
CA LEU A 355 0.21 -32.46 7.73
C LEU A 355 -0.58 -31.48 8.58
N GLY A 356 -1.42 -30.68 7.98
CA GLY A 356 -2.22 -29.66 8.66
C GLY A 356 -2.99 -28.77 7.69
N VAL A 357 -3.59 -27.73 8.23
CA VAL A 357 -4.31 -26.71 7.46
C VAL A 357 -3.86 -25.32 7.87
N ILE A 358 -3.95 -24.37 6.93
CA ILE A 358 -3.72 -22.94 7.20
C ILE A 358 -4.93 -22.18 6.71
N THR A 359 -5.50 -21.35 7.57
CA THR A 359 -6.53 -20.39 7.19
C THR A 359 -6.06 -18.96 7.42
N LEU A 360 -6.65 -18.00 6.71
CA LEU A 360 -6.36 -16.59 6.95
C LEU A 360 -6.70 -16.17 8.40
N THR A 361 -7.69 -16.82 9.02
CA THR A 361 -8.05 -16.60 10.43
C THR A 361 -6.93 -17.04 11.37
N ASP A 362 -6.27 -18.15 11.10
CA ASP A 362 -5.12 -18.62 11.91
C ASP A 362 -3.96 -17.64 11.80
N LEU A 363 -3.67 -17.14 10.59
CA LEU A 363 -2.61 -16.17 10.35
C LEU A 363 -2.89 -14.82 11.06
N THR A 364 -4.13 -14.34 11.01
CA THR A 364 -4.52 -13.10 11.71
C THR A 364 -4.52 -13.28 13.22
N GLY A 365 -4.97 -14.43 13.72
CA GLY A 365 -4.90 -14.81 15.14
C GLY A 365 -3.47 -14.87 15.65
N TYR A 366 -2.54 -15.43 14.88
CA TYR A 366 -1.12 -15.46 15.21
C TYR A 366 -0.52 -14.06 15.34
N ILE A 367 -0.86 -13.13 14.41
CA ILE A 367 -0.41 -11.73 14.49
C ILE A 367 -0.96 -11.06 15.75
N ALA A 368 -2.25 -11.26 16.06
CA ALA A 368 -2.88 -10.68 17.25
C ALA A 368 -2.22 -11.16 18.54
N LEU A 369 -1.95 -12.46 18.64
CA LEU A 369 -1.25 -13.07 19.78
C LEU A 369 0.17 -12.51 19.93
N LEU A 370 0.92 -12.40 18.84
CA LEU A 370 2.25 -11.78 18.86
C LEU A 370 2.24 -10.34 19.35
N GLN A 371 1.22 -9.56 18.96
CA GLN A 371 1.06 -8.18 19.45
C GLN A 371 0.85 -8.15 20.97
N GLU A 372 0.00 -9.05 21.46
CA GLU A 372 -0.31 -9.13 22.90
C GLU A 372 0.91 -9.53 23.71
N VAL A 373 1.64 -10.56 23.31
CA VAL A 373 2.88 -11.02 23.97
C VAL A 373 3.93 -9.91 24.00
N ARG A 374 4.14 -9.21 22.89
CA ARG A 374 5.09 -8.08 22.83
C ARG A 374 4.64 -6.89 23.70
N ARG A 375 3.33 -6.67 23.84
CA ARG A 375 2.79 -5.62 24.73
C ARG A 375 3.03 -5.94 26.21
N MET A 376 2.96 -7.24 26.58
CA MET A 376 3.24 -7.69 27.94
C MET A 376 4.75 -7.63 28.26
N GLY A 377 5.63 -8.07 27.34
CA GLY A 377 7.08 -8.01 27.50
C GLY A 377 7.64 -6.59 27.63
N GLY A 378 7.08 -5.62 26.89
CA GLY A 378 7.51 -4.21 26.96
C GLY A 378 7.07 -3.44 28.22
N LYS A 379 6.20 -4.02 29.06
CA LYS A 379 5.83 -3.46 30.37
C LYS A 379 6.79 -3.90 31.50
N GLY A 380 7.60 -4.93 31.27
CA GLY A 380 8.55 -5.45 32.26
C GLY A 380 9.91 -4.73 32.27
N GLU A 381 10.24 -3.93 31.25
CA GLU A 381 11.52 -3.19 31.17
C GLU A 381 11.42 -1.73 31.62
N SER A 382 10.26 -1.27 32.05
CA SER A 382 10.02 0.13 32.51
C SER A 382 9.55 0.20 33.98
N ALA A 383 9.83 -0.83 34.79
CA ALA A 383 9.62 -0.82 36.23
C ALA A 383 10.95 -0.76 37.00
#